data_67235f93fd976bdffe271f90ac6cd4f1
#
_entry.id   67235f93fd976bdffe271f90ac6cd4f1
#
_cell.length_a   1.000
_cell.length_b   1.000
_cell.length_c   1.000
_cell.angle_alpha   90.00
_cell.angle_beta   90.00
_cell.angle_gamma   90.00
#
_symmetry.space_group_name_H-M   'P 1'
#
loop_
_entity.id
_entity.type
_entity.pdbx_description
1 polymer ?
#
loop_
_entity_poly.entity_id
_entity_poly.type
_entity_poly.pdbx_seq_one_letter_code
_entity_poly.pdbx_strand_id
1 'polypeptide(L)' 'DRTVSIKSKKTKKSIKVSFPKMHYVGLWHAPKTDAPYLCIEPWENLPSFDGKTEKLNEKPHIGKLESGEIYESPIIISLE' A
#
# COMPACT_ATOMS: atom_id res chain seq x y z
N ASP A 1 -8.61 -5.01 -10.66
CA ASP A 1 -8.58 -5.65 -9.36
C ASP A 1 -7.37 -5.18 -8.56
N ARG A 2 -7.59 -4.75 -7.33
CA ARG A 2 -6.53 -4.20 -6.48
C ARG A 2 -5.90 -5.30 -5.64
N THR A 3 -5.06 -6.08 -6.29
CA THR A 3 -4.44 -7.25 -5.68
C THR A 3 -2.99 -7.35 -6.13
N VAL A 4 -2.11 -7.69 -5.19
CA VAL A 4 -0.70 -7.97 -5.45
C VAL A 4 -0.40 -9.37 -4.96
N SER A 5 0.28 -10.16 -5.79
CA SER A 5 0.71 -11.51 -5.42
C SER A 5 2.22 -11.63 -5.52
N ILE A 6 2.81 -12.30 -4.54
CA ILE A 6 4.23 -12.63 -4.54
C ILE A 6 4.36 -14.14 -4.48
N LYS A 7 5.12 -14.70 -5.42
CA LYS A 7 5.34 -16.15 -5.52
C LYS A 7 6.81 -16.47 -5.35
N SER A 8 7.09 -17.49 -4.57
CA SER A 8 8.45 -17.95 -4.41
C SER A 8 8.88 -18.73 -5.64
N LYS A 9 10.13 -18.54 -6.08
CA LYS A 9 10.74 -19.37 -7.14
C LYS A 9 11.36 -20.63 -6.58
N LYS A 10 11.57 -20.70 -5.27
CA LYS A 10 12.23 -21.83 -4.61
C LYS A 10 11.26 -22.81 -3.96
N THR A 11 10.05 -22.39 -3.69
CA THR A 11 9.00 -23.19 -3.06
C THR A 11 7.70 -22.99 -3.81
N LYS A 12 6.65 -23.73 -3.41
CA LYS A 12 5.31 -23.53 -3.99
C LYS A 12 4.48 -22.51 -3.20
N LYS A 13 5.12 -21.78 -2.29
CA LYS A 13 4.40 -20.82 -1.43
C LYS A 13 4.20 -19.51 -2.16
N SER A 14 3.06 -18.91 -1.89
CA SER A 14 2.73 -17.58 -2.39
C SER A 14 1.93 -16.82 -1.35
N ILE A 15 1.93 -15.50 -1.50
CA ILE A 15 1.12 -14.61 -0.68
C ILE A 15 0.37 -13.67 -1.60
N LYS A 16 -0.86 -13.38 -1.25
CA LYS A 16 -1.73 -12.49 -2.01
C LYS A 16 -2.31 -11.45 -1.08
N VAL A 17 -2.19 -10.19 -1.47
CA VAL A 17 -2.72 -9.07 -0.69
C VAL A 17 -3.73 -8.31 -1.53
N SER A 18 -4.95 -8.20 -1.03
CA SER A 18 -6.04 -7.45 -1.66
C SER A 18 -6.35 -6.20 -0.85
N PHE A 19 -6.53 -5.08 -1.55
CA PHE A 19 -6.82 -3.79 -0.91
C PHE A 19 -7.91 -3.06 -1.73
N PRO A 20 -9.18 -3.53 -1.65
CA PRO A 20 -10.22 -3.10 -2.59
C PRO A 20 -10.53 -1.62 -2.57
N LYS A 21 -10.27 -0.92 -1.48
CA LYS A 21 -10.58 0.51 -1.37
C LYS A 21 -9.38 1.43 -1.48
N MET A 22 -8.16 0.92 -1.34
CA MET A 22 -6.97 1.74 -1.46
C MET A 22 -6.56 1.89 -2.92
N HIS A 23 -6.06 3.06 -3.30
CA HIS A 23 -5.79 3.40 -4.69
C HIS A 23 -4.37 3.12 -5.11
N TYR A 24 -3.44 2.98 -4.18
CA TYR A 24 -2.01 2.86 -4.47
C TYR A 24 -1.39 1.71 -3.70
N VAL A 25 -0.33 1.16 -4.24
CA VAL A 25 0.48 0.17 -3.51
C VAL A 25 1.95 0.47 -3.74
N GLY A 26 2.71 0.51 -2.64
CA GLY A 26 4.15 0.61 -2.69
C GLY A 26 4.78 -0.76 -2.48
N LEU A 27 5.84 -1.03 -3.20
CA LEU A 27 6.68 -2.20 -2.97
C LEU A 27 8.06 -1.69 -2.60
N TRP A 28 8.59 -2.14 -1.47
CA TRP A 28 9.85 -1.61 -0.99
C TRP A 28 10.76 -2.70 -0.45
N HIS A 29 12.01 -2.58 -0.78
CA HIS A 29 13.10 -3.40 -0.27
C HIS A 29 14.28 -2.49 0.02
N ALA A 30 15.06 -2.82 1.05
CA ALA A 30 16.25 -2.03 1.37
C ALA A 30 17.20 -2.02 0.16
N PRO A 31 17.54 -0.85 -0.41
CA PRO A 31 18.35 -0.79 -1.62
C PRO A 31 19.75 -1.33 -1.39
N LYS A 32 20.30 -2.00 -2.41
CA LYS A 32 21.66 -2.54 -2.41
C LYS A 32 21.93 -3.53 -1.27
N THR A 33 20.93 -4.28 -0.85
CA THR A 33 21.07 -5.32 0.19
C THR A 33 20.42 -6.61 -0.25
N ASP A 34 20.80 -7.71 0.41
CA ASP A 34 20.17 -9.02 0.24
C ASP A 34 19.20 -9.32 1.39
N ALA A 35 18.69 -8.30 2.05
CA ALA A 35 17.75 -8.48 3.15
C ALA A 35 16.57 -9.35 2.71
N PRO A 36 16.20 -10.39 3.49
CA PRO A 36 15.21 -11.38 3.05
C PRO A 36 13.77 -10.94 3.31
N TYR A 37 13.41 -9.77 2.80
CA TYR A 37 12.04 -9.26 2.94
C TYR A 37 11.65 -8.35 1.79
N LEU A 38 10.36 -8.20 1.61
CA LEU A 38 9.77 -7.23 0.72
C LEU A 38 8.55 -6.65 1.41
N CYS A 39 8.45 -5.32 1.44
CA CYS A 39 7.29 -4.65 2.00
C CYS A 39 6.22 -4.45 0.93
N ILE A 40 4.98 -4.83 1.25
CA ILE A 40 3.82 -4.56 0.41
C ILE A 40 3.00 -3.53 1.17
N GLU A 41 2.86 -2.33 0.61
CA GLU A 41 2.30 -1.19 1.32
C GLU A 41 1.13 -0.59 0.56
N PRO A 42 -0.10 -1.05 0.83
CA PRO A 42 -1.27 -0.38 0.26
C PRO A 42 -1.41 1.02 0.86
N TRP A 43 -1.63 2.01 0.00
CA TRP A 43 -1.75 3.41 0.43
C TRP A 43 -3.06 4.00 -0.06
N GLU A 44 -3.73 4.74 0.81
CA GLU A 44 -4.89 5.55 0.43
C GLU A 44 -4.43 6.82 -0.27
N ASN A 45 -3.38 7.45 0.24
CA ASN A 45 -2.83 8.72 -0.26
C ASN A 45 -1.35 8.53 -0.59
N LEU A 46 -0.83 9.42 -1.42
CA LEU A 46 0.57 9.44 -1.77
C LEU A 46 1.34 10.44 -0.91
N PRO A 47 2.65 10.25 -0.71
CA PRO A 47 3.48 11.26 -0.06
C PRO A 47 3.57 12.51 -0.94
N SER A 48 3.98 13.63 -0.32
CA SER A 48 4.20 14.86 -1.04
C SER A 48 5.35 14.71 -2.04
N PHE A 49 5.31 15.51 -3.11
CA PHE A 49 6.40 15.56 -4.06
C PHE A 49 7.66 16.12 -3.41
N ASP A 50 8.82 15.66 -3.89
CA ASP A 50 10.11 16.15 -3.40
C ASP A 50 10.20 17.67 -3.52
N GLY A 51 10.71 18.30 -2.46
CA GLY A 51 10.92 19.75 -2.45
C GLY A 51 9.64 20.58 -2.26
N LYS A 52 8.50 19.94 -2.06
CA LYS A 52 7.25 20.67 -1.83
C LYS A 52 6.75 20.51 -0.41
N THR A 53 6.29 21.62 0.16
CA THR A 53 5.52 21.63 1.40
C THR A 53 4.08 21.93 1.04
N GLU A 54 3.16 21.08 1.46
CA GLU A 54 1.76 21.20 1.11
C GLU A 54 0.89 21.25 2.35
N LYS A 55 -0.19 22.04 2.28
CA LYS A 55 -1.22 21.98 3.33
C LYS A 55 -1.93 20.65 3.19
N LEU A 56 -2.21 20.00 4.31
CA LEU A 56 -2.81 18.68 4.31
C LEU A 56 -4.13 18.64 3.53
N ASN A 57 -4.99 19.62 3.72
CA ASN A 57 -6.30 19.64 3.08
C ASN A 57 -6.26 20.08 1.60
N GLU A 58 -5.10 20.51 1.11
CA GLU A 58 -4.91 20.91 -0.28
C GLU A 58 -4.06 19.89 -1.05
N LYS A 59 -3.56 18.89 -0.35
CA LYS A 59 -2.70 17.87 -0.95
C LYS A 59 -3.48 17.06 -1.99
N PRO A 60 -2.90 16.78 -3.18
CA PRO A 60 -3.56 15.92 -4.17
C PRO A 60 -3.90 14.56 -3.61
N HIS A 61 -5.04 14.02 -4.01
CA HIS A 61 -5.50 12.68 -3.63
C HIS A 61 -5.73 12.48 -2.14
N ILE A 62 -5.86 13.55 -1.37
CA ILE A 62 -6.14 13.42 0.07
C ILE A 62 -7.62 13.04 0.28
N GLY A 63 -7.83 12.05 1.13
CA GLY A 63 -9.19 11.67 1.54
C GLY A 63 -9.68 12.57 2.67
N LYS A 64 -10.98 12.73 2.77
CA LYS A 64 -11.61 13.51 3.83
C LYS A 64 -12.72 12.70 4.48
N LEU A 65 -12.86 12.85 5.78
CA LEU A 65 -13.91 12.20 6.55
C LEU A 65 -14.60 13.28 7.37
N GLU A 66 -15.91 13.38 7.20
CA GLU A 66 -16.71 14.33 7.96
C GLU A 66 -16.97 13.82 9.37
N SER A 67 -17.28 14.73 10.28
CA SER A 67 -17.59 14.37 11.66
C SER A 67 -18.74 13.36 11.72
N GLY A 68 -18.54 12.28 12.45
CA GLY A 68 -19.56 11.23 12.60
C GLY A 68 -19.56 10.19 11.49
N GLU A 69 -18.78 10.38 10.42
CA GLU A 69 -18.65 9.37 9.37
C GLU A 69 -17.67 8.26 9.77
N ILE A 70 -17.89 7.06 9.26
CA ILE A 70 -17.04 5.92 9.48
C ILE A 70 -16.51 5.46 8.14
N TYR A 71 -15.19 5.27 8.03
CA TYR A 71 -14.54 4.73 6.85
C TYR A 71 -13.86 3.42 7.18
N GLU A 72 -14.16 2.39 6.41
CA GLU A 72 -13.56 1.08 6.57
C GLU A 72 -12.79 0.72 5.30
N SER A 73 -11.54 0.28 5.47
CA SER A 73 -10.68 -0.11 4.35
C SER A 73 -10.01 -1.44 4.68
N PRO A 74 -10.58 -2.54 4.22
CA PRO A 74 -10.02 -3.86 4.53
C PRO A 74 -8.75 -4.14 3.74
N ILE A 75 -7.84 -4.87 4.36
CA ILE A 75 -6.69 -5.49 3.72
C ILE A 75 -6.83 -6.99 3.96
N ILE A 76 -6.84 -7.76 2.88
CA ILE A 76 -7.05 -9.19 2.95
C ILE A 76 -5.75 -9.89 2.53
N ILE A 77 -5.19 -10.71 3.41
CA ILE A 77 -3.95 -11.44 3.15
C ILE A 77 -4.28 -12.92 3.05
N SER A 78 -3.94 -13.51 1.92
CA SER A 78 -4.14 -14.94 1.69
C SER A 78 -2.80 -15.63 1.55
N LEU A 79 -2.62 -16.73 2.26
CA LEU A 79 -1.42 -17.55 2.21
C LEU A 79 -1.72 -18.82 1.42
N GLU A 80 -0.92 -19.07 0.42
CA GLU A 80 -1.11 -20.24 -0.44
C GLU A 80 0.15 -21.09 -0.58
#